data_7a8abf5e96ebf04e53eb666aaa2f7912
#
_entry.id   7a8abf5e96ebf04e53eb666aaa2f7912
#
_cell.length_a   1.000
_cell.length_b   1.000
_cell.length_c   1.000
_cell.angle_alpha   90.00
_cell.angle_beta   90.00
_cell.angle_gamma   90.00
#
_symmetry.space_group_name_H-M   'P 1'
#
loop_
_entity.id
_entity.type
_entity.pdbx_description
1 polymer ?
#
loop_
_entity_poly.entity_id
_entity_poly.type
_entity_poly.pdbx_seq_one_letter_code
_entity_poly.pdbx_strand_id
1 'polypeptide(L)'
;AGMVPAWCPFSDGEKIIYRGLAEKIFRASRKGVSHEPENKLDWVSINPEYLMTVYDRMVTEAGADVLFFSRLAAVEMSSNDTIDAIIVSNKAGLVAFKSKVYIDATGDGDLAAWAGAPFKRGYGDDGAVQKSSLCFSFANVDSYDYMNGPVLYQWKNEKTPLYVAVRSGKYPLVDTH
;
A
#
# COMPACT_ATOMS: atom_id res chain seq x y z
N ALA A 1 6.21 -1.31 3.53
CA ALA A 1 4.85 -1.08 3.06
C ALA A 1 4.17 -0.14 4.03
N GLY A 2 3.46 0.86 3.52
CA GLY A 2 2.69 1.78 4.33
C GLY A 2 1.43 1.13 4.89
N MET A 3 0.74 1.84 5.77
CA MET A 3 -0.56 1.45 6.26
C MET A 3 -1.57 1.44 5.10
N VAL A 4 -2.36 0.38 4.97
CA VAL A 4 -3.46 0.27 4.02
C VAL A 4 -4.77 0.51 4.77
N PRO A 5 -5.35 1.72 4.73
CA PRO A 5 -6.55 2.05 5.50
C PRO A 5 -7.84 1.60 4.81
N ALA A 6 -7.81 1.41 3.51
CA ALA A 6 -8.99 1.07 2.72
C ALA A 6 -8.63 0.32 1.45
N TRP A 7 -9.58 -0.46 0.94
CA TRP A 7 -9.56 -0.94 -0.42
C TRP A 7 -10.12 0.14 -1.35
N CYS A 8 -9.25 0.66 -2.21
CA CYS A 8 -9.61 1.62 -3.27
C CYS A 8 -10.07 0.85 -4.52
N PRO A 9 -10.41 1.53 -5.61
CA PRO A 9 -11.22 0.98 -6.69
C PRO A 9 -10.99 -0.50 -6.98
N PHE A 10 -11.79 -1.33 -6.34
CA PHE A 10 -11.73 -2.79 -6.37
C PHE A 10 -12.91 -3.36 -7.15
N SER A 11 -13.84 -2.50 -7.45
CA SER A 11 -15.08 -2.79 -8.14
C SER A 11 -15.42 -1.68 -9.14
N ASP A 12 -16.44 -1.93 -9.94
CA ASP A 12 -17.09 -0.92 -10.77
C ASP A 12 -18.26 -0.21 -10.05
N GLY A 13 -18.41 -0.43 -8.73
CA GLY A 13 -19.50 0.04 -7.89
C GLY A 13 -20.63 -0.98 -7.75
N GLU A 14 -20.79 -1.89 -8.68
CA GLU A 14 -21.83 -2.92 -8.69
C GLU A 14 -21.28 -4.31 -8.37
N LYS A 15 -20.10 -4.63 -8.88
CA LYS A 15 -19.47 -5.95 -8.72
C LYS A 15 -17.95 -5.83 -8.50
N ILE A 16 -17.40 -6.82 -7.81
CA ILE A 16 -15.97 -6.97 -7.65
C ILE A 16 -15.35 -7.35 -8.99
N ILE A 17 -14.39 -6.55 -9.47
CA ILE A 17 -13.65 -6.79 -10.71
C ILE A 17 -12.34 -7.54 -10.49
N TYR A 18 -11.73 -7.41 -9.33
CA TYR A 18 -10.55 -8.18 -8.93
C TYR A 18 -10.94 -9.38 -8.07
N ARG A 19 -10.96 -10.57 -8.68
CA ARG A 19 -11.37 -11.82 -8.01
C ARG A 19 -10.18 -12.66 -7.54
N GLY A 20 -10.43 -13.89 -7.13
CA GLY A 20 -9.42 -14.83 -6.68
C GLY A 20 -8.85 -14.47 -5.31
N LEU A 21 -7.53 -14.42 -5.18
CA LEU A 21 -6.86 -14.10 -3.92
C LEU A 21 -7.22 -12.71 -3.42
N ALA A 22 -7.30 -11.72 -4.31
CA ALA A 22 -7.65 -10.35 -3.96
C ALA A 22 -9.04 -10.26 -3.32
N GLU A 23 -10.04 -10.95 -3.87
CA GLU A 23 -11.39 -11.01 -3.29
C GLU A 23 -11.41 -11.70 -1.92
N LYS A 24 -10.65 -12.80 -1.76
CA LYS A 24 -10.54 -13.50 -0.46
C LYS A 24 -9.95 -12.60 0.61
N ILE A 25 -8.87 -11.89 0.28
CA ILE A 25 -8.20 -10.93 1.17
C ILE A 25 -9.15 -9.78 1.52
N PHE A 26 -9.82 -9.20 0.53
CA PHE A 26 -10.80 -8.14 0.72
C PHE A 26 -11.89 -8.54 1.72
N ARG A 27 -12.55 -9.67 1.48
CA ARG A 27 -13.63 -10.13 2.36
C ARG A 27 -13.14 -10.45 3.77
N ALA A 28 -11.96 -11.04 3.90
CA ALA A 28 -11.40 -11.37 5.21
C ALA A 28 -10.96 -10.11 5.98
N SER A 29 -10.34 -9.13 5.33
CA SER A 29 -9.79 -7.92 5.97
C SER A 29 -10.86 -6.93 6.44
N ARG A 30 -12.10 -7.07 6.01
CA ARG A 30 -13.24 -6.24 6.46
C ARG A 30 -13.77 -6.62 7.84
N LYS A 31 -13.37 -7.73 8.39
CA LYS A 31 -13.84 -8.15 9.72
C LYS A 31 -13.45 -7.12 10.77
N GLY A 32 -14.39 -6.83 11.68
CA GLY A 32 -14.18 -5.85 12.74
C GLY A 32 -14.34 -4.38 12.32
N VAL A 33 -14.77 -4.10 11.09
CA VAL A 33 -15.11 -2.74 10.62
C VAL A 33 -16.63 -2.63 10.54
N SER A 34 -17.28 -2.52 11.70
CA SER A 34 -18.74 -2.61 11.82
C SER A 34 -19.53 -1.43 11.24
N HIS A 35 -18.86 -0.29 11.02
CA HIS A 35 -19.50 0.91 10.47
C HIS A 35 -19.61 0.92 8.93
N GLU A 36 -18.97 -0.05 8.26
CA GLU A 36 -19.02 -0.16 6.81
C GLU A 36 -20.14 -1.12 6.38
N PRO A 37 -21.06 -0.70 5.51
CA PRO A 37 -22.09 -1.58 4.97
C PRO A 37 -21.47 -2.79 4.24
N GLU A 38 -22.03 -3.97 4.45
CA GLU A 38 -21.51 -5.20 3.84
C GLU A 38 -21.51 -5.17 2.29
N ASN A 39 -22.45 -4.46 1.70
CA ASN A 39 -22.58 -4.31 0.26
C ASN A 39 -21.69 -3.20 -0.34
N LYS A 40 -20.99 -2.42 0.46
CA LYS A 40 -20.05 -1.42 -0.04
C LYS A 40 -18.86 -2.11 -0.72
N LEU A 41 -18.61 -1.75 -1.97
CA LEU A 41 -17.59 -2.40 -2.81
C LEU A 41 -16.45 -1.47 -3.20
N ASP A 42 -16.57 -0.18 -2.96
CA ASP A 42 -15.57 0.82 -3.35
C ASP A 42 -15.19 1.70 -2.16
N TRP A 43 -13.91 2.06 -2.07
CA TRP A 43 -13.36 2.80 -0.93
C TRP A 43 -13.78 2.22 0.43
N VAL A 44 -13.57 0.92 0.57
CA VAL A 44 -14.00 0.16 1.73
C VAL A 44 -12.92 0.19 2.80
N SER A 45 -13.27 0.68 3.98
CA SER A 45 -12.38 0.63 5.14
C SER A 45 -12.06 -0.82 5.52
N ILE A 46 -10.83 -1.05 5.94
CA ILE A 46 -10.36 -2.35 6.41
C ILE A 46 -9.66 -2.20 7.76
N ASN A 47 -9.55 -3.31 8.48
CA ASN A 47 -8.75 -3.38 9.67
C ASN A 47 -7.32 -3.83 9.30
N PRO A 48 -6.30 -2.94 9.40
CA PRO A 48 -4.92 -3.26 9.01
C PRO A 48 -4.32 -4.41 9.81
N GLU A 49 -4.66 -4.52 11.11
CA GLU A 49 -4.17 -5.60 11.98
C GLU A 49 -4.74 -6.95 11.54
N TYR A 50 -6.01 -6.94 11.15
CA TYR A 50 -6.64 -8.13 10.60
C TYR A 50 -6.05 -8.52 9.25
N LEU A 51 -5.73 -7.54 8.41
CA LEU A 51 -5.10 -7.76 7.11
C LEU A 51 -3.75 -8.47 7.27
N MET A 52 -2.92 -8.07 8.24
CA MET A 52 -1.66 -8.75 8.53
C MET A 52 -1.89 -10.24 8.86
N THR A 53 -2.84 -10.52 9.74
CA THR A 53 -3.20 -11.90 10.10
C THR A 53 -3.70 -12.71 8.90
N VAL A 54 -4.46 -12.08 7.99
CA VAL A 54 -4.95 -12.72 6.76
C VAL A 54 -3.79 -13.11 5.86
N TYR A 55 -2.83 -12.20 5.67
CA TYR A 55 -1.63 -12.50 4.87
C TYR A 55 -0.80 -13.63 5.46
N ASP A 56 -0.50 -13.57 6.76
CA ASP A 56 0.28 -14.60 7.44
C ASP A 56 -0.35 -15.99 7.27
N ARG A 57 -1.66 -16.07 7.47
CA ARG A 57 -2.40 -17.32 7.32
C ARG A 57 -2.34 -17.82 5.87
N MET A 58 -2.65 -16.97 4.91
CA MET A 58 -2.72 -17.38 3.49
C MET A 58 -1.36 -17.84 2.96
N VAL A 59 -0.28 -17.18 3.36
CA VAL A 59 1.07 -17.55 2.94
C VAL A 59 1.50 -18.88 3.59
N THR A 60 1.22 -19.03 4.89
CA THR A 60 1.55 -20.25 5.62
C THR A 60 0.76 -21.44 5.11
N GLU A 61 -0.56 -21.28 4.87
CA GLU A 61 -1.40 -22.34 4.29
C GLU A 61 -0.98 -22.74 2.88
N ALA A 62 -0.40 -21.81 2.12
CA ALA A 62 0.17 -22.08 0.81
C ALA A 62 1.53 -22.82 0.86
N GLY A 63 2.10 -23.01 2.04
CA GLY A 63 3.40 -23.66 2.22
C GLY A 63 4.59 -22.81 1.74
N ALA A 64 4.43 -21.49 1.68
CA ALA A 64 5.52 -20.59 1.32
C ALA A 64 6.28 -20.13 2.56
N ASP A 65 7.61 -20.06 2.44
CA ASP A 65 8.47 -19.50 3.47
C ASP A 65 8.47 -17.97 3.41
N VAL A 66 8.43 -17.33 4.57
CA VAL A 66 8.47 -15.87 4.68
C VAL A 66 9.70 -15.43 5.45
N LEU A 67 10.44 -14.50 4.89
CA LEU A 67 11.59 -13.88 5.54
C LEU A 67 11.28 -12.41 5.82
N PHE A 68 10.85 -12.12 7.04
CA PHE A 68 10.58 -10.75 7.49
C PHE A 68 11.87 -9.96 7.77
N PHE A 69 11.74 -8.65 7.89
CA PHE A 69 12.84 -7.73 8.18
C PHE A 69 14.04 -7.91 7.24
N SER A 70 13.74 -8.18 5.99
CA SER A 70 14.71 -8.48 4.96
C SER A 70 14.51 -7.53 3.79
N ARG A 71 15.60 -6.91 3.35
CA ARG A 71 15.59 -5.92 2.28
C ARG A 71 16.50 -6.37 1.15
N LEU A 72 16.05 -6.24 -0.09
CA LEU A 72 16.90 -6.39 -1.26
C LEU A 72 18.04 -5.37 -1.17
N ALA A 73 19.27 -5.84 -1.29
CA ALA A 73 20.49 -5.03 -1.16
C ALA A 73 21.27 -4.96 -2.47
N ALA A 74 21.25 -6.04 -3.27
CA ALA A 74 21.87 -6.10 -4.58
C ALA A 74 21.28 -7.23 -5.43
N VAL A 75 21.59 -7.21 -6.71
CA VAL A 75 21.28 -8.28 -7.67
C VAL A 75 22.59 -8.68 -8.35
N GLU A 76 22.89 -9.97 -8.35
CA GLU A 76 24.01 -10.53 -9.07
C GLU A 76 23.52 -11.16 -10.39
N MET A 77 24.15 -10.78 -11.47
CA MET A 77 23.82 -11.24 -12.81
C MET A 77 24.87 -12.24 -13.30
N SER A 78 24.42 -13.35 -13.86
CA SER A 78 25.29 -14.29 -14.57
C SER A 78 25.48 -13.91 -16.03
N SER A 79 24.55 -13.19 -16.61
CA SER A 79 24.60 -12.59 -17.96
C SER A 79 23.72 -11.34 -17.98
N ASN A 80 23.64 -10.64 -19.12
CA ASN A 80 22.83 -9.42 -19.25
C ASN A 80 21.34 -9.60 -19.03
N ASP A 81 20.83 -10.82 -19.05
CA ASP A 81 19.41 -11.16 -18.99
C ASP A 81 19.07 -12.24 -17.93
N THR A 82 20.07 -12.68 -17.16
CA THR A 82 19.89 -13.78 -16.22
C THR A 82 20.40 -13.42 -14.83
N ILE A 83 19.52 -13.43 -13.85
CA ILE A 83 19.86 -13.24 -12.44
C ILE A 83 20.47 -14.53 -11.89
N ASP A 84 21.69 -14.44 -11.34
CA ASP A 84 22.31 -15.54 -10.62
C ASP A 84 21.83 -15.61 -9.16
N ALA A 85 21.83 -14.47 -8.48
CA ALA A 85 21.40 -14.38 -7.09
C ALA A 85 20.82 -13.01 -6.76
N ILE A 86 19.99 -12.96 -5.73
CA ILE A 86 19.66 -11.72 -5.03
C ILE A 86 20.39 -11.67 -3.69
N ILE A 87 20.90 -10.51 -3.34
CA ILE A 87 21.52 -10.26 -2.05
C ILE A 87 20.52 -9.55 -1.17
N VAL A 88 20.25 -10.14 -0.02
CA VAL A 88 19.30 -9.64 0.96
C VAL A 88 20.02 -9.26 2.23
N SER A 89 19.75 -8.06 2.72
CA SER A 89 20.23 -7.57 4.03
C SER A 89 19.18 -7.84 5.10
N ASN A 90 19.59 -8.51 6.16
CA ASN A 90 18.77 -8.74 7.34
C ASN A 90 19.65 -8.78 8.61
N LYS A 91 19.09 -9.20 9.74
CA LYS A 91 19.84 -9.25 11.01
C LYS A 91 21.02 -10.23 10.98
N ALA A 92 21.03 -11.23 10.12
CA ALA A 92 22.15 -12.16 9.93
C ALA A 92 23.26 -11.58 9.04
N GLY A 93 23.06 -10.40 8.47
CA GLY A 93 23.99 -9.76 7.55
C GLY A 93 23.49 -9.81 6.10
N LEU A 94 24.41 -9.93 5.16
CA LEU A 94 24.12 -10.09 3.73
C LEU A 94 24.06 -11.56 3.39
N VAL A 95 22.94 -11.99 2.84
CA VAL A 95 22.67 -13.38 2.46
C VAL A 95 22.27 -13.44 0.99
N ALA A 96 22.92 -14.34 0.25
CA ALA A 96 22.57 -14.59 -1.15
C ALA A 96 21.49 -15.66 -1.25
N PHE A 97 20.47 -15.38 -2.08
CA PHE A 97 19.42 -16.35 -2.42
C PHE A 97 19.46 -16.65 -3.92
N LYS A 98 19.47 -17.93 -4.24
CA LYS A 98 19.39 -18.42 -5.62
C LYS A 98 18.05 -19.09 -5.87
N SER A 99 17.47 -18.82 -7.02
CA SER A 99 16.20 -19.40 -7.47
C SER A 99 16.20 -19.62 -8.97
N LYS A 100 15.28 -20.44 -9.44
CA LYS A 100 15.03 -20.64 -10.88
C LYS A 100 14.23 -19.48 -11.50
N VAL A 101 13.42 -18.81 -10.68
CA VAL A 101 12.57 -17.69 -11.10
C VAL A 101 12.57 -16.65 -9.98
N TYR A 102 12.67 -15.40 -10.36
CA TYR A 102 12.55 -14.25 -9.46
C TYR A 102 11.33 -13.44 -9.86
N ILE A 103 10.51 -13.07 -8.87
CA ILE A 103 9.34 -12.23 -9.08
C ILE A 103 9.54 -10.94 -8.30
N ASP A 104 9.56 -9.82 -9.02
CA ASP A 104 9.61 -8.51 -8.41
C ASP A 104 8.21 -8.08 -7.97
N ALA A 105 8.00 -8.08 -6.66
CA ALA A 105 6.82 -7.51 -6.00
C ALA A 105 7.23 -6.40 -5.02
N THR A 106 8.38 -5.76 -5.24
CA THR A 106 8.81 -4.57 -4.51
C THR A 106 7.89 -3.38 -4.85
N GLY A 107 7.86 -2.39 -3.97
CA GLY A 107 7.01 -1.21 -4.20
C GLY A 107 7.43 -0.37 -5.41
N ASP A 108 8.72 -0.37 -5.73
CA ASP A 108 9.32 0.51 -6.74
C ASP A 108 9.97 -0.26 -7.91
N GLY A 109 9.86 -1.59 -7.96
CA GLY A 109 10.47 -2.40 -9.01
C GLY A 109 12.01 -2.48 -8.90
N ASP A 110 12.54 -2.44 -7.69
CA ASP A 110 13.98 -2.41 -7.42
C ASP A 110 14.71 -3.62 -8.00
N LEU A 111 14.13 -4.81 -7.88
CA LEU A 111 14.74 -6.02 -8.40
C LEU A 111 14.88 -5.96 -9.93
N ALA A 112 13.83 -5.58 -10.63
CA ALA A 112 13.84 -5.47 -12.09
C ALA A 112 14.81 -4.39 -12.55
N ALA A 113 14.78 -3.22 -11.91
CA ALA A 113 15.67 -2.11 -12.25
C ALA A 113 17.14 -2.47 -12.03
N TRP A 114 17.48 -3.12 -10.93
CA TRP A 114 18.86 -3.52 -10.63
C TRP A 114 19.33 -4.71 -11.45
N ALA A 115 18.41 -5.52 -11.96
CA ALA A 115 18.70 -6.55 -12.95
C ALA A 115 18.89 -5.99 -14.37
N GLY A 116 18.79 -4.68 -14.57
CA GLY A 116 19.02 -4.03 -15.86
C GLY A 116 17.79 -3.99 -16.77
N ALA A 117 16.60 -4.31 -16.28
CA ALA A 117 15.39 -4.17 -17.06
C ALA A 117 15.11 -2.68 -17.39
N PRO A 118 14.72 -2.35 -18.62
CA PRO A 118 14.39 -0.97 -18.96
C PRO A 118 13.14 -0.51 -18.20
N PHE A 119 13.18 0.68 -17.63
CA PHE A 119 12.07 1.27 -16.91
C PHE A 119 11.94 2.76 -17.20
N LYS A 120 10.75 3.32 -16.95
CA LYS A 120 10.49 4.75 -16.97
C LYS A 120 10.10 5.21 -15.58
N ARG A 121 10.74 6.23 -15.07
CA ARG A 121 10.38 6.85 -13.79
C ARG A 121 9.31 7.90 -14.02
N GLY A 122 8.23 7.82 -13.24
CA GLY A 122 7.15 8.79 -13.28
C GLY A 122 6.29 8.70 -14.54
N TYR A 123 5.43 9.71 -14.72
CA TYR A 123 4.54 9.85 -15.87
C TYR A 123 4.73 11.23 -16.51
N GLY A 124 4.20 11.41 -17.72
CA GLY A 124 4.41 12.65 -18.48
C GLY A 124 5.85 12.85 -18.93
N ASP A 125 6.13 14.04 -19.45
CA ASP A 125 7.44 14.42 -19.95
C ASP A 125 8.34 15.02 -18.86
N ASP A 126 7.75 15.46 -17.76
CA ASP A 126 8.42 16.01 -16.58
C ASP A 126 8.86 14.95 -15.56
N GLY A 127 8.49 13.68 -15.78
CA GLY A 127 8.83 12.58 -14.89
C GLY A 127 8.14 12.64 -13.52
N ALA A 128 6.97 13.28 -13.43
CA ALA A 128 6.21 13.41 -12.19
C ALA A 128 5.93 12.05 -11.55
N VAL A 129 6.12 11.93 -10.24
CA VAL A 129 5.83 10.73 -9.46
C VAL A 129 4.64 10.97 -8.55
N GLN A 130 4.01 9.86 -8.11
CA GLN A 130 2.94 9.95 -7.14
C GLN A 130 3.43 10.61 -5.86
N LYS A 131 2.61 11.50 -5.30
CA LYS A 131 2.90 12.18 -4.04
C LYS A 131 2.91 11.18 -2.88
N SER A 132 3.81 11.41 -1.94
CA SER A 132 3.88 10.64 -0.71
C SER A 132 2.76 11.04 0.24
N SER A 133 2.26 10.09 1.02
CA SER A 133 1.28 10.33 2.08
C SER A 133 1.81 9.82 3.41
N LEU A 134 1.66 10.62 4.44
CA LEU A 134 1.90 10.18 5.81
C LEU A 134 0.60 9.67 6.40
N CYS A 135 0.52 8.37 6.63
CA CYS A 135 -0.62 7.75 7.29
C CYS A 135 -0.35 7.58 8.78
N PHE A 136 -1.36 7.86 9.60
CA PHE A 136 -1.30 7.68 11.04
C PHE A 136 -2.69 7.30 11.58
N SER A 137 -2.75 6.75 12.78
CA SER A 137 -3.99 6.37 13.44
C SER A 137 -4.25 7.24 14.66
N PHE A 138 -5.50 7.60 14.85
CA PHE A 138 -5.99 8.14 16.11
C PHE A 138 -6.67 7.03 16.92
N ALA A 139 -6.54 7.11 18.23
CA ALA A 139 -7.31 6.32 19.18
C ALA A 139 -8.23 7.25 19.99
N ASN A 140 -9.22 6.66 20.63
CA ASN A 140 -10.18 7.36 21.46
C ASN A 140 -10.94 8.48 20.72
N VAL A 141 -11.31 8.22 19.46
CA VAL A 141 -12.11 9.13 18.65
C VAL A 141 -13.59 8.97 19.02
N ASP A 142 -14.29 10.09 19.20
CA ASP A 142 -15.75 10.07 19.29
C ASP A 142 -16.34 9.66 17.94
N SER A 143 -16.86 8.45 17.87
CA SER A 143 -17.40 7.89 16.64
C SER A 143 -18.63 8.63 16.14
N TYR A 144 -19.46 9.13 17.06
CA TYR A 144 -20.65 9.87 16.70
C TYR A 144 -20.31 11.23 16.07
N ASP A 145 -19.42 11.98 16.70
CA ASP A 145 -18.97 13.26 16.19
C ASP A 145 -18.19 13.13 14.90
N TYR A 146 -17.39 12.06 14.76
CA TYR A 146 -16.69 11.76 13.51
C TYR A 146 -17.65 11.49 12.34
N MET A 147 -18.72 10.74 12.59
CA MET A 147 -19.69 10.35 11.55
C MET A 147 -20.69 11.45 11.22
N ASN A 148 -21.06 12.30 12.19
CA ASN A 148 -22.12 13.28 12.06
C ASN A 148 -21.62 14.73 12.14
N GLY A 149 -20.37 14.94 12.49
CA GLY A 149 -19.75 16.25 12.58
C GLY A 149 -19.33 16.82 11.21
N PRO A 150 -18.72 17.99 11.21
CA PRO A 150 -18.29 18.63 9.97
C PRO A 150 -17.18 17.82 9.29
N VAL A 151 -17.21 17.76 7.96
CA VAL A 151 -16.14 17.17 7.17
C VAL A 151 -14.87 18.02 7.33
N LEU A 152 -13.84 17.48 7.97
CA LEU A 152 -12.65 18.23 8.36
C LEU A 152 -11.58 18.33 7.27
N TYR A 153 -11.50 17.37 6.35
CA TYR A 153 -10.35 17.12 5.48
C TYR A 153 -10.49 17.67 4.04
N GLN A 154 -11.64 18.23 3.67
CA GLN A 154 -11.83 18.77 2.31
C GLN A 154 -11.22 20.16 2.19
N TRP A 155 -9.97 20.25 1.81
CA TRP A 155 -9.23 21.50 1.67
C TRP A 155 -9.77 22.45 0.57
N LYS A 156 -10.57 21.95 -0.38
CA LYS A 156 -11.26 22.76 -1.39
C LYS A 156 -12.62 23.29 -0.92
N ASN A 157 -13.12 22.82 0.22
CA ASN A 157 -14.41 23.24 0.74
C ASN A 157 -14.22 24.37 1.76
N GLU A 158 -14.68 25.56 1.44
CA GLU A 158 -14.53 26.79 2.24
C GLU A 158 -15.09 26.67 3.67
N LYS A 159 -16.02 25.75 3.88
CA LYS A 159 -16.64 25.51 5.18
C LYS A 159 -15.81 24.60 6.11
N THR A 160 -14.72 24.06 5.64
CA THR A 160 -13.93 23.13 6.44
C THR A 160 -12.80 23.81 7.19
N PRO A 161 -12.47 23.35 8.42
CA PRO A 161 -11.34 23.88 9.19
C PRO A 161 -10.01 23.79 8.44
N LEU A 162 -9.82 22.74 7.63
CA LEU A 162 -8.60 22.57 6.85
C LEU A 162 -8.47 23.67 5.78
N TYR A 163 -9.55 24.00 5.06
CA TYR A 163 -9.53 25.10 4.10
C TYR A 163 -9.09 26.41 4.77
N VAL A 164 -9.71 26.75 5.91
CA VAL A 164 -9.38 27.97 6.66
C VAL A 164 -7.90 27.95 7.09
N ALA A 165 -7.40 26.83 7.61
CA ALA A 165 -6.01 26.69 8.06
C ALA A 165 -5.00 26.85 6.91
N VAL A 166 -5.32 26.32 5.75
CA VAL A 166 -4.50 26.46 4.53
C VAL A 166 -4.50 27.91 4.05
N ARG A 167 -5.67 28.55 3.93
CA ARG A 167 -5.79 29.93 3.44
C ARG A 167 -5.19 30.96 4.39
N SER A 168 -5.21 30.71 5.69
CA SER A 168 -4.58 31.59 6.68
C SER A 168 -3.06 31.45 6.75
N GLY A 169 -2.45 30.53 6.01
CA GLY A 169 -1.01 30.24 6.08
C GLY A 169 -0.60 29.49 7.35
N LYS A 170 -1.56 29.11 8.20
CA LYS A 170 -1.30 28.33 9.41
C LYS A 170 -0.89 26.90 9.09
N TYR A 171 -1.31 26.40 7.95
CA TYR A 171 -0.95 25.07 7.45
C TYR A 171 -0.20 25.21 6.12
N PRO A 172 1.01 24.70 6.01
CA PRO A 172 1.72 24.76 4.74
C PRO A 172 0.95 23.95 3.70
N LEU A 173 0.72 24.56 2.55
CA LEU A 173 0.20 23.85 1.41
C LEU A 173 1.25 22.81 0.97
N VAL A 174 0.95 21.57 1.23
CA VAL A 174 1.55 20.50 0.45
C VAL A 174 0.90 20.60 -0.93
N ASP A 175 1.72 20.79 -1.94
CA ASP A 175 1.35 20.99 -3.33
C ASP A 175 0.10 20.18 -3.75
N THR A 176 -0.82 20.84 -4.39
CA THR A 176 -2.18 20.39 -4.65
C THR A 176 -2.49 20.14 -6.13
N HIS A 177 -1.44 19.98 -6.94
CA HIS A 177 -1.61 19.62 -8.36
C HIS A 177 -2.07 18.20 -8.55
#